data_ea6db0680c318f2f86168fc9cbe9f6db
#
_entry.id   ea6db0680c318f2f86168fc9cbe9f6db
#
_cell.length_a   1.000
_cell.length_b   1.000
_cell.length_c   1.000
_cell.angle_alpha   90.00
_cell.angle_beta   90.00
_cell.angle_gamma   90.00
#
_symmetry.space_group_name_H-M   'P 1'
#
loop_
_entity.id
_entity.type
_entity.pdbx_description
1 polymer ?
#
loop_
_entity_poly.entity_id
_entity_poly.type
_entity_poly.pdbx_seq_one_letter_code
_entity_poly.pdbx_strand_id
1 'polypeptide(L)'
;MNVKNAYVIAQAGNGPVLACAFAALVVFGLTGCGKTEEKESQMTSYTASESKADTASLFTVPADQMTHVQVVKTVKASLPRILRFTGSVAYDALATTPVFSAVGGPVKEILVAPGDIVHAGQPLLHVSSPDYSLARSTYFKAKDAFQLSDKSYKRAQDLYTHKAIAEKDLEQAESDRSQAEHDVESTGDALRVLGIADPDAKSATTLQIPVLAPVSGEIVERLVGPGQLLQAGTTQAFTISDTSKVWVLVNVYQSDMGTVHVGDSAEITTDAYTQPFRGKISYIAPAMDPTTRTLQERIETENPDHKLKKDMYVTATVRAGAVENALLVPDTSVLRDTENQPFVYVMTGQNQFARRLVTLGDSADGRTQIKTGLAEGESVAGDGSLFLQFQNSMQQ
;
A
#
# COMPACT_ATOMS: atom_id res chain seq x y z
N MET A 1 -28.85 -14.69 -37.79
CA MET A 1 -30.26 -14.31 -37.73
C MET A 1 -30.38 -13.08 -36.88
N ASN A 2 -30.68 -11.96 -37.52
CA ASN A 2 -30.92 -10.60 -37.01
C ASN A 2 -32.10 -10.51 -36.04
N VAL A 3 -32.06 -9.55 -35.12
CA VAL A 3 -33.07 -8.55 -34.76
C VAL A 3 -32.41 -7.67 -33.69
N LYS A 4 -31.96 -6.46 -33.85
CA LYS A 4 -32.45 -5.10 -34.18
C LYS A 4 -33.59 -4.62 -33.26
N ASN A 5 -33.30 -3.50 -32.62
CA ASN A 5 -34.10 -2.30 -32.28
C ASN A 5 -35.08 -2.36 -31.09
N ALA A 6 -34.93 -1.38 -30.18
CA ALA A 6 -35.88 -0.28 -30.12
C ALA A 6 -35.40 0.89 -29.24
N TYR A 7 -35.24 2.00 -29.88
CA TYR A 7 -35.29 3.36 -29.33
C TYR A 7 -36.69 3.70 -28.85
N VAL A 8 -36.83 4.40 -27.72
CA VAL A 8 -37.99 5.23 -27.44
C VAL A 8 -37.55 6.60 -27.01
N ILE A 9 -37.75 7.51 -27.92
CA ILE A 9 -37.77 8.96 -27.74
C ILE A 9 -39.17 9.33 -27.27
N ALA A 10 -39.30 10.15 -26.24
CA ALA A 10 -40.52 10.88 -25.98
C ALA A 10 -40.20 12.39 -25.91
N GLN A 11 -40.74 13.06 -26.91
CA GLN A 11 -40.76 14.50 -27.12
C GLN A 11 -41.82 15.21 -26.29
N ALA A 12 -41.47 16.46 -25.91
CA ALA A 12 -42.23 17.69 -26.13
C ALA A 12 -43.54 17.96 -25.37
N GLY A 13 -43.56 19.05 -24.67
CA GLY A 13 -44.74 19.83 -24.26
C GLY A 13 -44.44 21.29 -24.32
N ASN A 14 -44.85 21.93 -25.39
CA ASN A 14 -44.90 23.38 -25.63
C ASN A 14 -46.02 24.04 -24.86
N GLY A 15 -45.82 25.35 -24.52
CA GLY A 15 -46.94 26.27 -24.31
C GLY A 15 -46.57 27.54 -23.57
N PRO A 16 -47.23 28.67 -23.85
CA PRO A 16 -46.55 29.80 -24.50
C PRO A 16 -46.52 31.10 -23.63
N VAL A 17 -45.64 32.01 -24.06
CA VAL A 17 -45.75 33.47 -24.19
C VAL A 17 -46.69 34.26 -23.26
N LEU A 18 -46.15 35.18 -22.48
CA LEU A 18 -46.75 36.50 -22.31
C LEU A 18 -45.69 37.59 -22.27
N ALA A 19 -45.63 38.30 -23.37
CA ALA A 19 -44.95 39.60 -23.53
C ALA A 19 -45.86 40.68 -22.93
N CYS A 20 -45.31 41.57 -22.14
CA CYS A 20 -45.89 42.90 -21.96
C CYS A 20 -44.75 43.92 -21.96
N ALA A 21 -44.72 44.63 -23.07
CA ALA A 21 -44.01 45.89 -23.26
C ALA A 21 -44.72 46.99 -22.48
N PHE A 22 -43.97 47.89 -21.85
CA PHE A 22 -44.40 49.28 -21.70
C PHE A 22 -43.19 50.17 -21.94
N ALA A 23 -43.39 50.99 -22.98
CA ALA A 23 -42.48 52.00 -23.43
C ALA A 23 -42.84 53.34 -22.79
N ALA A 24 -41.83 54.20 -22.75
CA ALA A 24 -41.84 55.64 -22.82
C ALA A 24 -42.35 56.48 -21.62
N LEU A 25 -41.54 57.33 -21.09
CA LEU A 25 -41.64 58.76 -21.35
C LEU A 25 -40.39 59.53 -20.91
N VAL A 26 -39.91 60.24 -21.81
CA VAL A 26 -38.91 61.31 -21.89
C VAL A 26 -39.31 62.52 -21.06
N VAL A 27 -38.32 63.30 -20.63
CA VAL A 27 -38.19 64.76 -20.74
C VAL A 27 -37.80 65.50 -19.47
N PHE A 28 -36.64 66.12 -19.60
CA PHE A 28 -36.16 67.44 -19.10
C PHE A 28 -35.89 67.71 -17.62
N GLY A 29 -34.68 68.12 -17.43
CA GLY A 29 -34.18 68.85 -16.27
C GLY A 29 -32.68 69.09 -16.33
N LEU A 30 -32.25 70.00 -17.21
CA LEU A 30 -30.94 70.64 -17.14
C LEU A 30 -30.89 71.58 -15.95
N THR A 31 -29.91 71.44 -15.05
CA THR A 31 -29.00 72.44 -14.54
C THR A 31 -28.28 71.97 -13.31
N GLY A 32 -26.98 72.14 -13.25
CA GLY A 32 -26.22 72.01 -12.02
C GLY A 32 -24.81 71.44 -12.25
N CYS A 33 -23.88 72.32 -12.70
CA CYS A 33 -22.46 72.07 -12.57
C CYS A 33 -22.07 71.82 -11.11
N GLY A 34 -21.44 70.73 -10.90
CA GLY A 34 -20.72 70.39 -9.68
C GLY A 34 -19.75 69.24 -10.00
N LYS A 35 -18.53 69.56 -10.47
CA LYS A 35 -17.41 68.67 -10.52
C LYS A 35 -17.05 68.27 -9.11
N THR A 36 -17.52 67.11 -8.71
CA THR A 36 -16.89 66.38 -7.64
C THR A 36 -16.10 65.29 -8.32
N GLU A 37 -14.82 65.52 -8.46
CA GLU A 37 -13.87 64.46 -8.74
C GLU A 37 -13.90 63.52 -7.53
N GLU A 38 -14.57 62.36 -7.66
CA GLU A 38 -14.30 61.23 -6.81
C GLU A 38 -12.84 60.89 -7.07
N LYS A 39 -11.99 61.25 -6.13
CA LYS A 39 -10.68 60.64 -6.01
C LYS A 39 -10.90 59.14 -5.91
N GLU A 40 -10.69 58.43 -7.03
CA GLU A 40 -10.34 57.01 -6.98
C GLU A 40 -9.27 56.87 -5.91
N SER A 41 -9.60 56.20 -4.87
CA SER A 41 -8.67 55.83 -3.82
C SER A 41 -7.45 55.24 -4.53
N GLN A 42 -6.34 55.93 -4.43
CA GLN A 42 -5.05 55.38 -4.72
C GLN A 42 -4.95 54.11 -3.92
N MET A 43 -5.15 52.97 -4.60
CA MET A 43 -4.61 51.73 -4.13
C MET A 43 -3.14 52.05 -3.90
N THR A 44 -2.77 52.10 -2.63
CA THR A 44 -1.41 52.20 -2.20
C THR A 44 -0.64 51.13 -2.91
N SER A 45 0.08 51.51 -3.97
CA SER A 45 1.18 50.70 -4.48
C SER A 45 2.06 50.43 -3.28
N TYR A 46 2.08 49.23 -2.81
CA TYR A 46 3.08 48.77 -1.89
C TYR A 46 4.42 48.85 -2.64
N THR A 47 5.04 50.01 -2.58
CA THR A 47 6.46 50.12 -2.87
C THR A 47 7.09 49.28 -1.80
N ALA A 48 7.60 48.10 -2.22
CA ALA A 48 8.47 47.32 -1.36
C ALA A 48 9.50 48.31 -0.83
N SER A 49 9.40 48.64 0.43
CA SER A 49 10.44 49.39 1.13
C SER A 49 11.71 48.60 0.84
N GLU A 50 12.63 49.18 0.09
CA GLU A 50 13.98 48.65 0.00
C GLU A 50 14.38 48.36 1.44
N SER A 51 14.52 47.06 1.76
CA SER A 51 15.02 46.59 3.02
C SER A 51 16.30 47.39 3.25
N LYS A 52 16.28 48.30 4.21
CA LYS A 52 17.52 48.89 4.75
C LYS A 52 18.43 47.72 4.96
N ALA A 53 19.55 47.71 4.25
CA ALA A 53 20.63 46.74 4.52
C ALA A 53 20.82 46.74 6.03
N ASP A 54 20.46 45.62 6.65
CA ASP A 54 20.51 45.44 8.10
C ASP A 54 21.99 45.64 8.47
N THR A 55 22.29 46.83 8.97
CA THR A 55 23.63 47.16 9.46
C THR A 55 23.81 46.17 10.62
N ALA A 56 24.59 45.12 10.38
CA ALA A 56 24.81 44.04 11.33
C ALA A 56 25.14 44.68 12.69
N SER A 57 24.22 44.61 13.64
CA SER A 57 24.44 45.12 14.98
C SER A 57 25.55 44.26 15.63
N LEU A 58 26.76 44.82 15.60
CA LEU A 58 27.92 44.20 16.25
C LEU A 58 27.77 44.40 17.74
N PHE A 59 27.78 43.31 18.48
CA PHE A 59 27.84 43.37 19.94
C PHE A 59 29.01 42.53 20.46
N THR A 60 29.54 42.92 21.60
CA THR A 60 30.70 42.26 22.23
C THR A 60 30.22 41.53 23.48
N VAL A 61 30.58 40.27 23.57
CA VAL A 61 30.32 39.44 24.76
C VAL A 61 31.48 39.52 25.73
N PRO A 62 31.26 39.78 27.02
CA PRO A 62 32.32 39.73 28.04
C PRO A 62 33.01 38.37 28.06
N ALA A 63 34.35 38.38 28.29
CA ALA A 63 35.16 37.17 28.20
C ALA A 63 34.77 36.07 29.21
N ASP A 64 34.25 36.44 30.35
CA ASP A 64 33.74 35.53 31.39
C ASP A 64 32.43 34.85 30.95
N GLN A 65 31.64 35.46 30.08
CA GLN A 65 30.38 34.94 29.57
C GLN A 65 30.54 34.10 28.30
N MET A 66 31.70 34.15 27.66
CA MET A 66 32.02 33.30 26.50
C MET A 66 32.01 31.80 26.80
N THR A 67 32.11 31.42 28.06
CA THR A 67 32.03 30.01 28.50
C THR A 67 30.65 29.38 28.22
N HIS A 68 29.61 30.21 28.02
CA HIS A 68 28.24 29.78 27.72
C HIS A 68 27.96 29.68 26.21
N VAL A 69 28.94 30.04 25.37
CA VAL A 69 28.74 30.05 23.90
C VAL A 69 29.75 29.12 23.24
N GLN A 70 29.24 28.08 22.60
CA GLN A 70 30.06 27.23 21.76
C GLN A 70 30.17 27.83 20.36
N VAL A 71 31.37 28.07 19.87
CA VAL A 71 31.62 28.55 18.52
C VAL A 71 31.94 27.38 17.61
N VAL A 72 31.19 27.22 16.53
CA VAL A 72 31.34 26.13 15.56
C VAL A 72 31.68 26.69 14.19
N LYS A 73 32.65 26.11 13.49
CA LYS A 73 32.93 26.47 12.09
C LYS A 73 31.91 25.84 11.16
N THR A 74 31.45 26.63 10.22
CA THR A 74 30.59 26.12 9.12
C THR A 74 31.42 25.22 8.21
N VAL A 75 30.89 24.05 7.92
CA VAL A 75 31.54 23.05 7.04
C VAL A 75 30.58 22.62 5.96
N LYS A 76 31.11 22.32 4.80
CA LYS A 76 30.35 21.64 3.77
C LYS A 76 30.41 20.14 4.01
N ALA A 77 29.24 19.50 4.07
CA ALA A 77 29.12 18.06 4.19
C ALA A 77 27.87 17.55 3.47
N SER A 78 27.77 16.25 3.29
CA SER A 78 26.56 15.62 2.81
C SER A 78 25.51 15.61 3.92
N LEU A 79 24.30 16.10 3.60
CA LEU A 79 23.15 16.13 4.50
C LEU A 79 22.12 15.14 3.99
N PRO A 80 21.76 14.09 4.74
CA PRO A 80 20.72 13.16 4.32
C PRO A 80 19.36 13.89 4.24
N ARG A 81 18.61 13.62 3.15
CA ARG A 81 17.26 14.13 3.03
C ARG A 81 16.30 13.15 3.70
N ILE A 82 15.58 13.63 4.68
CA ILE A 82 14.60 12.86 5.44
C ILE A 82 13.22 13.30 5.06
N LEU A 83 12.46 12.39 4.44
CA LEU A 83 11.07 12.63 4.05
C LEU A 83 10.14 11.79 4.93
N ARG A 84 8.99 12.35 5.28
CA ARG A 84 7.98 11.68 6.10
C ARG A 84 6.69 11.54 5.31
N PHE A 85 6.23 10.29 5.18
CA PHE A 85 5.02 9.95 4.49
C PHE A 85 4.07 9.19 5.41
N THR A 86 2.78 9.45 5.26
CA THR A 86 1.75 8.65 5.91
C THR A 86 1.33 7.52 4.99
N GLY A 87 0.99 6.39 5.57
CA GLY A 87 0.57 5.23 4.82
C GLY A 87 -0.21 4.23 5.66
N SER A 88 -0.51 3.09 5.08
CA SER A 88 -1.16 1.97 5.74
C SER A 88 -0.46 0.66 5.45
N VAL A 89 -0.58 -0.26 6.39
CA VAL A 89 -0.06 -1.63 6.24
C VAL A 89 -0.99 -2.44 5.37
N ALA A 90 -0.44 -3.21 4.44
CA ALA A 90 -1.14 -4.19 3.62
C ALA A 90 -0.42 -5.54 3.69
N TYR A 91 -1.13 -6.63 3.44
CA TYR A 91 -0.48 -7.91 3.25
C TYR A 91 0.33 -7.91 1.96
N ASP A 92 1.40 -8.70 1.92
CA ASP A 92 2.12 -8.96 0.68
C ASP A 92 1.19 -9.75 -0.27
N ALA A 93 0.74 -9.09 -1.34
CA ALA A 93 -0.15 -9.70 -2.31
C ALA A 93 0.49 -10.90 -3.05
N LEU A 94 1.83 -10.97 -3.10
CA LEU A 94 2.54 -12.11 -3.71
C LEU A 94 2.60 -13.32 -2.76
N ALA A 95 2.50 -13.08 -1.46
CA ALA A 95 2.49 -14.11 -0.42
C ALA A 95 1.07 -14.35 0.16
N THR A 96 0.04 -13.76 -0.47
CA THR A 96 -1.36 -13.89 -0.04
C THR A 96 -2.13 -14.73 -1.04
N THR A 97 -2.74 -15.80 -0.57
CA THR A 97 -3.46 -16.76 -1.41
C THR A 97 -4.92 -16.88 -0.98
N PRO A 98 -5.88 -16.58 -1.87
CA PRO A 98 -7.28 -16.87 -1.63
C PRO A 98 -7.54 -18.38 -1.75
N VAL A 99 -8.29 -18.94 -0.82
CA VAL A 99 -8.66 -20.35 -0.81
C VAL A 99 -10.09 -20.51 -1.28
N PHE A 100 -10.25 -21.22 -2.39
CA PHE A 100 -11.56 -21.56 -2.96
C PHE A 100 -11.88 -23.04 -2.70
N SER A 101 -13.17 -23.35 -2.59
CA SER A 101 -13.61 -24.74 -2.54
C SER A 101 -13.62 -25.33 -3.95
N ALA A 102 -12.98 -26.48 -4.12
CA ALA A 102 -13.08 -27.26 -5.38
C ALA A 102 -14.45 -27.88 -5.60
N VAL A 103 -15.26 -28.00 -4.54
CA VAL A 103 -16.57 -28.65 -4.58
C VAL A 103 -17.68 -27.73 -4.08
N GLY A 104 -18.87 -27.90 -4.65
CA GLY A 104 -20.10 -27.24 -4.18
C GLY A 104 -20.76 -28.01 -3.04
N GLY A 105 -21.44 -27.27 -2.14
CA GLY A 105 -22.22 -27.87 -1.07
C GLY A 105 -22.21 -27.04 0.23
N PRO A 106 -23.03 -27.40 1.23
CA PRO A 106 -23.05 -26.72 2.51
C PRO A 106 -21.80 -27.02 3.35
N VAL A 107 -21.27 -25.98 4.01
CA VAL A 107 -20.19 -26.11 5.02
C VAL A 107 -20.74 -26.85 6.23
N LYS A 108 -20.11 -27.94 6.60
CA LYS A 108 -20.47 -28.75 7.77
C LYS A 108 -19.72 -28.36 9.01
N GLU A 109 -18.42 -28.18 8.87
CA GLU A 109 -17.53 -27.92 9.98
C GLU A 109 -16.40 -27.01 9.50
N ILE A 110 -15.98 -26.10 10.34
CA ILE A 110 -14.82 -25.22 10.13
C ILE A 110 -13.80 -25.56 11.21
N LEU A 111 -12.59 -25.91 10.78
CA LEU A 111 -11.54 -26.43 11.66
C LEU A 111 -10.55 -25.35 12.11
N VAL A 112 -10.56 -24.20 11.46
CA VAL A 112 -9.58 -23.11 11.68
C VAL A 112 -10.28 -21.77 11.86
N ALA A 113 -9.61 -20.87 12.55
CA ALA A 113 -10.06 -19.50 12.82
C ALA A 113 -9.03 -18.48 12.27
N PRO A 114 -9.44 -17.22 12.03
CA PRO A 114 -8.49 -16.15 11.76
C PRO A 114 -7.45 -16.03 12.87
N GLY A 115 -6.18 -15.95 12.49
CA GLY A 115 -5.02 -15.95 13.39
C GLY A 115 -4.33 -17.31 13.53
N ASP A 116 -4.95 -18.42 13.08
CA ASP A 116 -4.32 -19.73 13.11
C ASP A 116 -3.24 -19.86 12.03
N ILE A 117 -2.12 -20.47 12.39
CA ILE A 117 -1.06 -20.84 11.45
C ILE A 117 -1.40 -22.22 10.88
N VAL A 118 -1.39 -22.35 9.56
CA VAL A 118 -1.71 -23.57 8.83
C VAL A 118 -0.56 -24.00 7.93
N HIS A 119 -0.49 -25.28 7.64
CA HIS A 119 0.47 -25.86 6.69
C HIS A 119 -0.20 -26.27 5.40
N ALA A 120 0.54 -26.24 4.29
CA ALA A 120 0.05 -26.74 3.00
C ALA A 120 -0.48 -28.18 3.14
N GLY A 121 -1.69 -28.44 2.60
CA GLY A 121 -2.39 -29.71 2.72
C GLY A 121 -3.19 -29.90 4.01
N GLN A 122 -3.16 -28.98 4.95
CA GLN A 122 -3.96 -29.04 6.18
C GLN A 122 -5.44 -28.80 5.87
N PRO A 123 -6.38 -29.60 6.42
CA PRO A 123 -7.80 -29.36 6.27
C PRO A 123 -8.24 -28.10 7.02
N LEU A 124 -9.00 -27.23 6.35
CA LEU A 124 -9.50 -25.96 6.86
C LEU A 124 -10.99 -26.03 7.22
N LEU A 125 -11.77 -26.69 6.40
CA LEU A 125 -13.20 -26.93 6.61
C LEU A 125 -13.66 -28.18 5.88
N HIS A 126 -14.83 -28.68 6.24
CA HIS A 126 -15.50 -29.80 5.58
C HIS A 126 -16.75 -29.32 4.83
N VAL A 127 -16.89 -29.78 3.58
CA VAL A 127 -18.06 -29.53 2.71
C VAL A 127 -18.81 -30.82 2.46
N SER A 128 -20.12 -30.80 2.55
CA SER A 128 -20.97 -31.94 2.12
C SER A 128 -21.32 -31.77 0.65
N SER A 129 -20.66 -32.53 -0.24
CA SER A 129 -20.82 -32.38 -1.68
C SER A 129 -21.65 -33.50 -2.31
N PRO A 130 -22.77 -33.20 -2.97
CA PRO A 130 -23.51 -34.16 -3.80
C PRO A 130 -22.70 -34.67 -4.99
N ASP A 131 -21.89 -33.79 -5.61
CA ASP A 131 -21.05 -34.13 -6.76
C ASP A 131 -19.99 -35.17 -6.41
N TYR A 132 -19.40 -35.05 -5.21
CA TYR A 132 -18.51 -36.07 -4.70
C TYR A 132 -19.19 -37.42 -4.52
N SER A 133 -20.41 -37.44 -3.96
CA SER A 133 -21.17 -38.67 -3.77
C SER A 133 -21.44 -39.37 -5.10
N LEU A 134 -21.75 -38.58 -6.13
CA LEU A 134 -21.97 -39.09 -7.48
C LEU A 134 -20.68 -39.64 -8.10
N ALA A 135 -19.61 -38.86 -8.09
CA ALA A 135 -18.31 -39.25 -8.62
C ALA A 135 -17.79 -40.52 -7.95
N ARG A 136 -17.92 -40.61 -6.62
CA ARG A 136 -17.53 -41.79 -5.85
C ARG A 136 -18.36 -43.02 -6.25
N SER A 137 -19.67 -42.89 -6.37
CA SER A 137 -20.54 -43.98 -6.81
C SER A 137 -20.16 -44.48 -8.23
N THR A 138 -19.80 -43.55 -9.12
CA THR A 138 -19.37 -43.89 -10.48
C THR A 138 -18.03 -44.62 -10.46
N TYR A 139 -17.06 -44.19 -9.65
CA TYR A 139 -15.78 -44.89 -9.49
C TYR A 139 -15.93 -46.31 -8.98
N PHE A 140 -16.77 -46.55 -7.96
CA PHE A 140 -16.95 -47.91 -7.44
C PHE A 140 -17.67 -48.80 -8.45
N LYS A 141 -18.63 -48.28 -9.21
CA LYS A 141 -19.27 -49.03 -10.33
C LYS A 141 -18.24 -49.41 -11.40
N ALA A 142 -17.37 -48.49 -11.80
CA ALA A 142 -16.29 -48.79 -12.75
C ALA A 142 -15.32 -49.83 -12.18
N LYS A 143 -14.97 -49.76 -10.92
CA LYS A 143 -14.11 -50.72 -10.24
C LYS A 143 -14.73 -52.14 -10.18
N ASP A 144 -16.03 -52.23 -9.87
CA ASP A 144 -16.74 -53.48 -9.88
C ASP A 144 -16.82 -54.10 -11.29
N ALA A 145 -17.04 -53.24 -12.31
CA ALA A 145 -17.04 -53.68 -13.72
C ALA A 145 -15.67 -54.18 -14.15
N PHE A 146 -14.56 -53.50 -13.75
CA PHE A 146 -13.21 -53.98 -13.99
C PHE A 146 -12.92 -55.31 -13.32
N GLN A 147 -13.32 -55.50 -12.08
CA GLN A 147 -13.17 -56.79 -11.41
C GLN A 147 -13.90 -57.95 -12.12
N LEU A 148 -15.08 -57.66 -12.67
CA LEU A 148 -15.84 -58.64 -13.43
C LEU A 148 -15.17 -58.97 -14.77
N SER A 149 -14.75 -57.95 -15.53
CA SER A 149 -14.07 -58.17 -16.82
C SER A 149 -12.69 -58.81 -16.66
N ASP A 150 -11.93 -58.48 -15.62
CA ASP A 150 -10.68 -59.15 -15.30
C ASP A 150 -10.84 -60.64 -15.00
N LYS A 151 -11.87 -60.99 -14.21
CA LYS A 151 -12.21 -62.40 -13.97
C LYS A 151 -12.63 -63.13 -15.23
N SER A 152 -13.38 -62.45 -16.12
CA SER A 152 -13.83 -62.99 -17.41
C SER A 152 -12.66 -63.20 -18.36
N TYR A 153 -11.74 -62.24 -18.45
CA TYR A 153 -10.48 -62.34 -19.22
C TYR A 153 -9.62 -63.51 -18.75
N LYS A 154 -9.38 -63.61 -17.45
CA LYS A 154 -8.60 -64.72 -16.86
C LYS A 154 -9.21 -66.10 -17.18
N ARG A 155 -10.54 -66.21 -17.14
CA ARG A 155 -11.26 -67.43 -17.55
C ARG A 155 -11.12 -67.67 -19.05
N ALA A 156 -11.27 -66.67 -19.89
CA ALA A 156 -11.09 -66.79 -21.34
C ALA A 156 -9.66 -67.22 -21.68
N GLN A 157 -8.67 -66.64 -21.01
CA GLN A 157 -7.27 -67.02 -21.18
C GLN A 157 -7.00 -68.49 -20.81
N ASP A 158 -7.58 -69.02 -19.71
CA ASP A 158 -7.49 -70.40 -19.32
C ASP A 158 -8.16 -71.33 -20.34
N LEU A 159 -9.37 -71.02 -20.79
CA LEU A 159 -10.11 -71.78 -21.80
C LEU A 159 -9.39 -71.77 -23.15
N TYR A 160 -8.80 -70.67 -23.57
CA TYR A 160 -8.00 -70.57 -24.78
C TYR A 160 -6.74 -71.44 -24.74
N THR A 161 -6.03 -71.49 -23.64
CA THR A 161 -4.85 -72.36 -23.44
C THR A 161 -5.19 -73.83 -23.56
N HIS A 162 -6.45 -74.17 -23.18
CA HIS A 162 -7.00 -75.56 -23.33
C HIS A 162 -7.71 -75.76 -24.67
N LYS A 163 -7.66 -74.76 -25.61
CA LYS A 163 -8.28 -74.80 -26.94
C LYS A 163 -9.82 -74.99 -26.91
N ALA A 164 -10.45 -74.48 -25.84
CA ALA A 164 -11.90 -74.58 -25.61
C ALA A 164 -12.69 -73.39 -26.14
N ILE A 165 -12.06 -72.29 -26.56
CA ILE A 165 -12.66 -71.09 -27.18
C ILE A 165 -11.84 -70.61 -28.36
N ALA A 166 -12.43 -69.77 -29.22
CA ALA A 166 -11.77 -69.12 -30.36
C ALA A 166 -10.91 -67.93 -29.90
N GLU A 167 -9.87 -67.61 -30.69
CA GLU A 167 -8.98 -66.48 -30.45
C GLU A 167 -9.76 -65.18 -30.34
N LYS A 168 -10.77 -64.96 -31.18
CA LYS A 168 -11.66 -63.80 -31.17
C LYS A 168 -12.35 -63.58 -29.82
N ASP A 169 -12.69 -64.68 -29.12
CA ASP A 169 -13.38 -64.59 -27.82
C ASP A 169 -12.40 -64.13 -26.71
N LEU A 170 -11.12 -64.51 -26.82
CA LEU A 170 -10.05 -64.04 -25.95
C LEU A 170 -9.78 -62.55 -26.22
N GLU A 171 -9.62 -62.15 -27.51
CA GLU A 171 -9.39 -60.73 -27.88
C GLU A 171 -10.54 -59.84 -27.41
N GLN A 172 -11.81 -60.32 -27.51
CA GLN A 172 -12.93 -59.57 -26.99
C GLN A 172 -12.86 -59.42 -25.46
N ALA A 173 -12.56 -60.46 -24.74
CA ALA A 173 -12.43 -60.39 -23.27
C ALA A 173 -11.27 -59.49 -22.85
N GLU A 174 -10.18 -59.45 -23.61
CA GLU A 174 -9.05 -58.55 -23.39
C GLU A 174 -9.43 -57.10 -23.64
N SER A 175 -10.16 -56.81 -24.72
CA SER A 175 -10.68 -55.47 -25.05
C SER A 175 -11.64 -54.98 -23.97
N ASP A 176 -12.56 -55.86 -23.52
CA ASP A 176 -13.53 -55.51 -22.46
C ASP A 176 -12.83 -55.18 -21.12
N ARG A 177 -11.78 -55.92 -20.79
CA ARG A 177 -10.96 -55.66 -19.62
C ARG A 177 -10.23 -54.34 -19.74
N SER A 178 -9.57 -54.08 -20.89
CA SER A 178 -8.85 -52.84 -21.14
C SER A 178 -9.78 -51.60 -21.08
N GLN A 179 -11.00 -51.70 -21.65
CA GLN A 179 -11.98 -50.65 -21.57
C GLN A 179 -12.37 -50.36 -20.11
N ALA A 180 -12.67 -51.39 -19.34
CA ALA A 180 -13.03 -51.22 -17.93
C ALA A 180 -11.87 -50.70 -17.05
N GLU A 181 -10.62 -51.00 -17.41
CA GLU A 181 -9.43 -50.45 -16.74
C GLU A 181 -9.31 -48.94 -16.97
N HIS A 182 -9.51 -48.48 -18.22
CA HIS A 182 -9.53 -47.06 -18.53
C HIS A 182 -10.69 -46.33 -17.86
N ASP A 183 -11.86 -46.98 -17.70
CA ASP A 183 -12.99 -46.40 -16.99
C ASP A 183 -12.71 -46.16 -15.50
N VAL A 184 -11.98 -47.12 -14.84
CA VAL A 184 -11.51 -46.94 -13.46
C VAL A 184 -10.53 -45.78 -13.36
N GLU A 185 -9.57 -45.71 -14.26
CA GLU A 185 -8.56 -44.65 -14.29
C GLU A 185 -9.23 -43.27 -14.46
N SER A 186 -10.09 -43.13 -15.46
CA SER A 186 -10.83 -41.89 -15.75
C SER A 186 -11.69 -41.41 -14.59
N THR A 187 -12.44 -42.35 -13.97
CA THR A 187 -13.30 -42.01 -12.81
C THR A 187 -12.48 -41.75 -11.55
N GLY A 188 -11.30 -42.37 -11.40
CA GLY A 188 -10.33 -42.08 -10.34
C GLY A 188 -9.74 -40.69 -10.49
N ASP A 189 -9.40 -40.28 -11.72
CA ASP A 189 -8.92 -38.92 -11.99
C ASP A 189 -9.97 -37.86 -11.69
N ALA A 190 -11.24 -38.13 -12.00
CA ALA A 190 -12.34 -37.24 -11.61
C ALA A 190 -12.41 -37.01 -10.08
N LEU A 191 -12.14 -38.03 -9.27
CA LEU A 191 -12.07 -37.88 -7.81
C LEU A 191 -10.82 -37.12 -7.35
N ARG A 192 -9.67 -37.31 -8.01
CA ARG A 192 -8.45 -36.53 -7.70
C ARG A 192 -8.63 -35.05 -7.96
N VAL A 193 -9.33 -34.67 -9.05
CA VAL A 193 -9.69 -33.26 -9.34
C VAL A 193 -10.53 -32.67 -8.21
N LEU A 194 -11.37 -33.46 -7.55
CA LEU A 194 -12.14 -33.04 -6.38
C LEU A 194 -11.32 -33.00 -5.07
N GLY A 195 -10.00 -33.25 -5.12
CA GLY A 195 -9.11 -33.22 -3.97
C GLY A 195 -8.99 -34.54 -3.21
N ILE A 196 -9.47 -35.65 -3.76
CA ILE A 196 -9.37 -36.99 -3.15
C ILE A 196 -8.13 -37.69 -3.74
N ALA A 197 -7.05 -37.71 -2.99
CA ALA A 197 -5.80 -38.35 -3.42
C ALA A 197 -5.89 -39.87 -3.54
N ASP A 198 -6.63 -40.53 -2.64
CA ASP A 198 -6.86 -41.96 -2.62
C ASP A 198 -8.35 -42.27 -2.58
N PRO A 199 -8.95 -42.65 -3.72
CA PRO A 199 -10.36 -43.02 -3.81
C PRO A 199 -10.74 -44.24 -2.96
N ASP A 200 -9.80 -45.11 -2.65
CA ASP A 200 -10.00 -46.36 -1.91
C ASP A 200 -9.81 -46.20 -0.40
N ALA A 201 -9.34 -45.03 0.06
CA ALA A 201 -9.13 -44.82 1.49
C ALA A 201 -10.41 -45.01 2.29
N LYS A 202 -10.33 -45.75 3.40
CA LYS A 202 -11.46 -45.98 4.32
C LYS A 202 -12.01 -44.70 4.93
N SER A 203 -11.21 -43.64 5.01
CA SER A 203 -11.62 -42.29 5.46
C SER A 203 -12.61 -41.65 4.51
N ALA A 204 -12.68 -42.07 3.25
CA ALA A 204 -13.64 -41.60 2.26
C ALA A 204 -15.10 -42.05 2.54
N THR A 205 -15.38 -42.65 3.70
CA THR A 205 -16.74 -43.10 4.04
C THR A 205 -17.67 -41.99 4.45
N THR A 206 -17.13 -40.84 4.85
CA THR A 206 -17.92 -39.61 5.14
C THR A 206 -18.17 -38.83 3.87
N LEU A 207 -19.42 -38.41 3.69
CA LEU A 207 -19.86 -37.53 2.58
C LEU A 207 -19.29 -36.10 2.68
N GLN A 208 -18.22 -35.95 3.46
CA GLN A 208 -17.59 -34.65 3.75
C GLN A 208 -16.22 -34.61 3.10
N ILE A 209 -16.01 -33.59 2.29
CA ILE A 209 -14.74 -33.33 1.62
C ILE A 209 -14.02 -32.22 2.37
N PRO A 210 -12.73 -32.41 2.74
CA PRO A 210 -11.93 -31.35 3.29
C PRO A 210 -11.54 -30.34 2.20
N VAL A 211 -11.68 -29.06 2.48
CA VAL A 211 -11.01 -27.98 1.73
C VAL A 211 -9.63 -27.82 2.39
N LEU A 212 -8.59 -28.03 1.60
CA LEU A 212 -7.20 -28.02 2.08
C LEU A 212 -6.54 -26.67 1.86
N ALA A 213 -5.59 -26.32 2.71
CA ALA A 213 -4.73 -25.16 2.54
C ALA A 213 -3.80 -25.37 1.32
N PRO A 214 -3.81 -24.49 0.31
CA PRO A 214 -2.91 -24.60 -0.84
C PRO A 214 -1.46 -24.23 -0.49
N VAL A 215 -1.27 -23.38 0.52
CA VAL A 215 0.03 -22.88 1.00
C VAL A 215 0.06 -22.89 2.53
N SER A 216 1.27 -22.83 3.09
CA SER A 216 1.45 -22.57 4.52
C SER A 216 1.41 -21.08 4.81
N GLY A 217 0.87 -20.67 5.96
CA GLY A 217 0.74 -19.26 6.37
C GLY A 217 -0.26 -19.08 7.49
N GLU A 218 -0.61 -17.85 7.78
CA GLU A 218 -1.63 -17.45 8.76
C GLU A 218 -2.98 -17.26 8.05
N ILE A 219 -4.07 -17.74 8.63
CA ILE A 219 -5.45 -17.44 8.19
C ILE A 219 -5.72 -15.98 8.54
N VAL A 220 -5.71 -15.11 7.55
CA VAL A 220 -5.93 -13.67 7.76
C VAL A 220 -7.40 -13.28 7.62
N GLU A 221 -8.17 -14.03 6.85
CA GLU A 221 -9.61 -13.77 6.67
C GLU A 221 -10.37 -15.10 6.55
N ARG A 222 -11.55 -15.14 7.14
CA ARG A 222 -12.56 -16.19 6.94
C ARG A 222 -13.82 -15.56 6.40
N LEU A 223 -14.21 -15.96 5.19
CA LEU A 223 -15.33 -15.36 4.44
C LEU A 223 -16.58 -16.24 4.45
N VAL A 224 -16.51 -17.41 5.07
CA VAL A 224 -17.60 -18.38 5.10
C VAL A 224 -18.01 -18.76 6.52
N GLY A 225 -19.28 -19.14 6.69
CA GLY A 225 -19.86 -19.57 7.96
C GLY A 225 -20.36 -21.01 7.91
N PRO A 226 -20.59 -21.65 9.08
CA PRO A 226 -21.21 -22.96 9.15
C PRO A 226 -22.59 -22.97 8.50
N GLY A 227 -22.89 -24.01 7.70
CA GLY A 227 -24.15 -24.14 6.97
C GLY A 227 -24.25 -23.33 5.67
N GLN A 228 -23.30 -22.45 5.38
CA GLN A 228 -23.27 -21.68 4.14
C GLN A 228 -23.07 -22.61 2.93
N LEU A 229 -23.80 -22.34 1.85
CA LEU A 229 -23.66 -23.07 0.59
C LEU A 229 -22.48 -22.50 -0.20
N LEU A 230 -21.49 -23.33 -0.50
CA LEU A 230 -20.34 -22.99 -1.34
C LEU A 230 -20.63 -23.35 -2.80
N GLN A 231 -20.15 -22.52 -3.71
CA GLN A 231 -20.10 -22.81 -5.14
C GLN A 231 -18.66 -23.17 -5.53
N ALA A 232 -18.50 -24.29 -6.22
CA ALA A 232 -17.19 -24.76 -6.67
C ALA A 232 -16.43 -23.71 -7.49
N GLY A 233 -15.17 -23.47 -7.14
CA GLY A 233 -14.29 -22.54 -7.84
C GLY A 233 -14.66 -21.05 -7.76
N THR A 234 -15.76 -20.70 -7.11
CA THR A 234 -16.27 -19.31 -7.09
C THR A 234 -16.29 -18.72 -5.68
N THR A 235 -16.74 -19.51 -4.69
CA THR A 235 -16.82 -19.02 -3.30
C THR A 235 -15.47 -19.08 -2.64
N GLN A 236 -14.90 -17.91 -2.32
CA GLN A 236 -13.71 -17.81 -1.51
C GLN A 236 -14.04 -18.11 -0.05
N ALA A 237 -13.36 -19.09 0.52
CA ALA A 237 -13.59 -19.52 1.91
C ALA A 237 -12.67 -18.83 2.90
N PHE A 238 -11.38 -18.74 2.57
CA PHE A 238 -10.35 -18.15 3.41
C PHE A 238 -9.37 -17.33 2.59
N THR A 239 -8.59 -16.51 3.29
CA THR A 239 -7.37 -15.91 2.78
C THR A 239 -6.22 -16.36 3.68
N ILE A 240 -5.17 -16.92 3.09
CA ILE A 240 -3.93 -17.31 3.77
C ILE A 240 -2.84 -16.35 3.33
N SER A 241 -2.06 -15.83 4.28
CA SER A 241 -0.93 -14.94 3.98
C SER A 241 0.27 -15.29 4.84
N ASP A 242 1.48 -15.12 4.30
CA ASP A 242 2.68 -15.05 5.11
C ASP A 242 2.77 -13.62 5.67
N THR A 243 2.53 -13.50 6.98
CA THR A 243 2.53 -12.22 7.68
C THR A 243 3.88 -11.85 8.29
N SER A 244 4.94 -12.66 8.04
CA SER A 244 6.32 -12.36 8.46
C SER A 244 6.91 -11.14 7.76
N LYS A 245 6.37 -10.81 6.59
CA LYS A 245 6.62 -9.57 5.84
C LYS A 245 5.30 -8.91 5.48
N VAL A 246 5.30 -7.59 5.50
CA VAL A 246 4.14 -6.80 5.12
C VAL A 246 4.56 -5.67 4.18
N TRP A 247 3.62 -5.20 3.41
CA TRP A 247 3.78 -3.99 2.63
C TRP A 247 3.26 -2.79 3.41
N VAL A 248 4.03 -1.71 3.41
CA VAL A 248 3.57 -0.41 3.83
C VAL A 248 3.38 0.42 2.56
N LEU A 249 2.14 0.78 2.29
CA LEU A 249 1.74 1.58 1.15
C LEU A 249 1.70 3.04 1.58
N VAL A 250 2.61 3.86 1.06
CA VAL A 250 2.73 5.28 1.38
C VAL A 250 2.35 6.14 0.19
N ASN A 251 1.84 7.32 0.48
CA ASN A 251 1.44 8.30 -0.53
C ASN A 251 2.49 9.41 -0.61
N VAL A 252 3.19 9.49 -1.74
CA VAL A 252 4.24 10.46 -2.00
C VAL A 252 3.68 11.60 -2.87
N TYR A 253 3.90 12.84 -2.45
CA TYR A 253 3.46 14.00 -3.20
C TYR A 253 4.35 14.28 -4.41
N GLN A 254 3.79 14.96 -5.42
CA GLN A 254 4.51 15.29 -6.65
C GLN A 254 5.81 16.06 -6.40
N SER A 255 5.88 16.89 -5.35
CA SER A 255 7.08 17.64 -4.97
C SER A 255 8.26 16.75 -4.61
N ASP A 256 8.01 15.55 -4.07
CA ASP A 256 9.01 14.66 -3.50
C ASP A 256 9.37 13.49 -4.40
N MET A 257 8.59 13.27 -5.49
CA MET A 257 8.78 12.16 -6.44
C MET A 257 10.19 12.04 -7.03
N GLY A 258 10.84 13.17 -7.29
CA GLY A 258 12.17 13.21 -7.88
C GLY A 258 13.30 12.86 -6.90
N THR A 259 12.99 12.69 -5.62
CA THR A 259 13.98 12.46 -4.57
C THR A 259 13.94 11.04 -4.00
N VAL A 260 12.83 10.34 -4.17
CA VAL A 260 12.62 8.99 -3.63
C VAL A 260 12.95 7.95 -4.71
N HIS A 261 13.70 6.91 -4.34
CA HIS A 261 14.15 5.88 -5.25
C HIS A 261 13.92 4.48 -4.67
N VAL A 262 13.74 3.52 -5.56
CA VAL A 262 13.71 2.10 -5.16
C VAL A 262 15.03 1.73 -4.49
N GLY A 263 14.95 1.12 -3.32
CA GLY A 263 16.09 0.76 -2.49
C GLY A 263 16.33 1.70 -1.31
N ASP A 264 15.69 2.88 -1.29
CA ASP A 264 15.79 3.80 -0.14
C ASP A 264 15.32 3.13 1.14
N SER A 265 16.07 3.36 2.22
CA SER A 265 15.72 2.82 3.53
C SER A 265 14.62 3.65 4.18
N ALA A 266 13.68 2.96 4.79
CA ALA A 266 12.56 3.56 5.51
C ALA A 266 12.47 3.02 6.94
N GLU A 267 12.15 3.92 7.85
CA GLU A 267 11.82 3.62 9.23
C GLU A 267 10.32 3.85 9.43
N ILE A 268 9.61 2.78 9.81
CA ILE A 268 8.16 2.80 9.95
C ILE A 268 7.80 2.89 11.44
N THR A 269 7.04 3.90 11.80
CA THR A 269 6.55 4.14 13.16
C THR A 269 5.03 4.10 13.19
N THR A 270 4.49 3.65 14.31
CA THR A 270 3.04 3.60 14.58
C THR A 270 2.79 3.94 16.05
N ASP A 271 1.65 4.49 16.35
CA ASP A 271 1.26 4.84 17.73
C ASP A 271 1.08 3.59 18.63
N ALA A 272 0.93 2.42 18.03
CA ALA A 272 0.74 1.16 18.76
C ALA A 272 2.02 0.62 19.40
N TYR A 273 3.20 0.97 18.86
CA TYR A 273 4.48 0.43 19.29
C TYR A 273 5.56 1.52 19.33
N THR A 274 6.38 1.51 20.37
CA THR A 274 7.49 2.47 20.54
C THR A 274 8.70 2.15 19.69
N GLN A 275 8.89 0.87 19.32
CA GLN A 275 10.00 0.45 18.48
C GLN A 275 9.66 0.64 17.00
N PRO A 276 10.54 1.28 16.22
CA PRO A 276 10.33 1.41 14.79
C PRO A 276 10.59 0.08 14.06
N PHE A 277 9.91 -0.11 12.96
CA PHE A 277 10.14 -1.22 12.03
C PHE A 277 11.00 -0.72 10.86
N ARG A 278 11.82 -1.60 10.32
CA ARG A 278 12.70 -1.28 9.20
C ARG A 278 12.14 -1.84 7.90
N GLY A 279 12.20 -1.02 6.86
CA GLY A 279 11.78 -1.39 5.53
C GLY A 279 12.62 -0.74 4.45
N LYS A 280 12.35 -1.11 3.20
CA LYS A 280 12.96 -0.51 2.01
C LYS A 280 11.89 -0.28 0.96
N ILE A 281 12.02 0.80 0.21
CA ILE A 281 11.16 1.05 -0.95
C ILE A 281 11.45 -0.02 -1.99
N SER A 282 10.44 -0.86 -2.28
CA SER A 282 10.53 -1.96 -3.22
C SER A 282 9.87 -1.68 -4.57
N TYR A 283 8.96 -0.69 -4.60
CA TYR A 283 8.21 -0.36 -5.80
C TYR A 283 7.67 1.07 -5.74
N ILE A 284 7.71 1.74 -6.88
CA ILE A 284 7.14 3.06 -7.12
C ILE A 284 6.10 2.90 -8.23
N ALA A 285 4.86 3.31 -7.99
CA ALA A 285 3.80 3.21 -8.99
C ALA A 285 4.11 4.05 -10.23
N PRO A 286 3.80 3.58 -11.45
CA PRO A 286 4.07 4.32 -12.68
C PRO A 286 3.06 5.44 -12.95
N ALA A 287 1.96 5.50 -12.19
CA ALA A 287 0.90 6.48 -12.38
C ALA A 287 0.45 7.06 -11.04
N MET A 288 0.12 8.34 -11.06
CA MET A 288 -0.46 9.04 -9.91
C MET A 288 -1.95 8.72 -9.76
N ASP A 289 -2.43 8.66 -8.53
CA ASP A 289 -3.86 8.69 -8.23
C ASP A 289 -4.41 10.09 -8.57
N PRO A 290 -5.38 10.20 -9.49
CA PRO A 290 -5.91 11.48 -9.92
C PRO A 290 -6.72 12.20 -8.83
N THR A 291 -7.23 11.47 -7.84
CA THR A 291 -8.05 11.99 -6.75
C THR A 291 -7.20 12.64 -5.67
N THR A 292 -6.15 11.93 -5.24
CA THR A 292 -5.26 12.37 -4.16
C THR A 292 -4.06 13.17 -4.68
N ARG A 293 -3.75 13.06 -5.98
CA ARG A 293 -2.55 13.61 -6.63
C ARG A 293 -1.25 13.16 -5.95
N THR A 294 -1.26 11.92 -5.49
CA THR A 294 -0.10 11.28 -4.89
C THR A 294 0.32 10.08 -5.72
N LEU A 295 1.56 9.70 -5.59
CA LEU A 295 2.11 8.46 -6.11
C LEU A 295 2.15 7.44 -4.99
N GLN A 296 1.61 6.27 -5.22
CA GLN A 296 1.67 5.20 -4.23
C GLN A 296 3.02 4.48 -4.33
N GLU A 297 3.74 4.43 -3.23
CA GLU A 297 4.97 3.67 -3.11
C GLU A 297 4.80 2.53 -2.12
N ARG A 298 5.51 1.45 -2.39
CA ARG A 298 5.49 0.25 -1.56
C ARG A 298 6.82 0.09 -0.84
N ILE A 299 6.74 0.03 0.47
CA ILE A 299 7.86 -0.28 1.35
C ILE A 299 7.67 -1.72 1.84
N GLU A 300 8.62 -2.60 1.52
CA GLU A 300 8.66 -3.94 2.08
C GLU A 300 9.25 -3.87 3.48
N THR A 301 8.50 -4.35 4.46
CA THR A 301 8.81 -4.22 5.89
C THR A 301 8.79 -5.59 6.54
N GLU A 302 9.84 -5.91 7.28
CA GLU A 302 9.92 -7.13 8.07
C GLU A 302 8.99 -7.05 9.30
N ASN A 303 8.27 -8.13 9.55
CA ASN A 303 7.28 -8.24 10.62
C ASN A 303 7.41 -9.58 11.38
N PRO A 304 8.59 -9.92 11.94
CA PRO A 304 8.84 -11.24 12.51
C PRO A 304 7.95 -11.57 13.70
N ASP A 305 7.50 -10.55 14.44
CA ASP A 305 6.61 -10.72 15.60
C ASP A 305 5.11 -10.61 15.22
N HIS A 306 4.78 -10.51 13.93
CA HIS A 306 3.42 -10.34 13.42
C HIS A 306 2.66 -9.15 14.04
N LYS A 307 3.39 -8.10 14.48
CA LYS A 307 2.83 -6.92 15.17
C LYS A 307 2.11 -5.99 14.21
N LEU A 308 2.67 -5.78 13.02
CA LEU A 308 2.03 -4.96 11.99
C LEU A 308 0.85 -5.75 11.41
N LYS A 309 -0.35 -5.20 11.54
CA LYS A 309 -1.58 -5.79 11.01
C LYS A 309 -2.10 -4.95 9.85
N LYS A 310 -2.79 -5.59 8.91
CA LYS A 310 -3.43 -4.92 7.77
C LYS A 310 -4.27 -3.73 8.23
N ASP A 311 -4.26 -2.67 7.44
CA ASP A 311 -4.99 -1.42 7.65
C ASP A 311 -4.55 -0.58 8.86
N MET A 312 -3.44 -0.94 9.54
CA MET A 312 -2.83 -0.05 10.54
C MET A 312 -2.24 1.18 9.85
N TYR A 313 -2.53 2.36 10.41
CA TYR A 313 -1.89 3.60 9.98
C TYR A 313 -0.47 3.68 10.52
N VAL A 314 0.43 4.12 9.66
CA VAL A 314 1.85 4.24 9.97
C VAL A 314 2.44 5.51 9.36
N THR A 315 3.53 5.97 9.94
CA THR A 315 4.37 7.02 9.37
C THR A 315 5.69 6.38 8.92
N ALA A 316 6.01 6.52 7.64
CA ALA A 316 7.28 6.11 7.08
C ALA A 316 8.23 7.30 6.99
N THR A 317 9.38 7.20 7.64
CA THR A 317 10.48 8.14 7.53
C THR A 317 11.51 7.57 6.57
N VAL A 318 11.54 8.12 5.35
CA VAL A 318 12.41 7.66 4.26
C VAL A 318 13.67 8.51 4.20
N ARG A 319 14.83 7.86 4.13
CA ARG A 319 16.13 8.50 3.86
C ARG A 319 16.35 8.50 2.35
N ALA A 320 15.94 9.61 1.71
CA ALA A 320 15.90 9.76 0.25
C ALA A 320 17.12 10.55 -0.24
N GLY A 321 18.23 9.86 -0.45
CA GLY A 321 19.46 10.47 -0.94
C GLY A 321 20.08 11.47 0.05
N ALA A 322 20.93 12.35 -0.47
CA ALA A 322 21.59 13.39 0.31
C ALA A 322 21.82 14.66 -0.52
N VAL A 323 21.83 15.79 0.13
CA VAL A 323 22.28 17.06 -0.47
C VAL A 323 23.80 17.13 -0.30
N GLU A 324 24.52 16.91 -1.39
CA GLU A 324 25.97 16.99 -1.39
C GLU A 324 26.46 18.44 -1.27
N ASN A 325 27.59 18.64 -0.58
CA ASN A 325 28.19 19.96 -0.38
C ASN A 325 27.26 20.99 0.28
N ALA A 326 26.34 20.55 1.13
CA ALA A 326 25.49 21.44 1.91
C ALA A 326 26.30 22.17 2.97
N LEU A 327 26.17 23.49 3.06
CA LEU A 327 26.77 24.27 4.14
C LEU A 327 25.95 24.05 5.42
N LEU A 328 26.55 23.42 6.42
CA LEU A 328 25.83 22.94 7.61
C LEU A 328 26.19 23.75 8.85
N VAL A 329 25.17 23.99 9.66
CA VAL A 329 25.29 24.51 11.02
C VAL A 329 24.48 23.62 11.97
N PRO A 330 24.83 23.55 13.27
CA PRO A 330 23.97 22.92 14.27
C PRO A 330 22.58 23.58 14.31
N ASP A 331 21.53 22.84 14.56
CA ASP A 331 20.16 23.40 14.67
C ASP A 331 20.08 24.47 15.77
N THR A 332 20.88 24.33 16.84
CA THR A 332 20.99 25.28 17.94
C THR A 332 21.58 26.62 17.53
N SER A 333 22.26 26.72 16.38
CA SER A 333 22.77 27.97 15.81
C SER A 333 21.69 28.83 15.18
N VAL A 334 20.57 28.24 14.78
CA VAL A 334 19.52 28.91 14.02
C VAL A 334 18.46 29.44 14.97
N LEU A 335 18.34 30.76 14.99
CA LEU A 335 17.32 31.49 15.77
C LEU A 335 16.28 32.11 14.83
N ARG A 336 15.17 32.54 15.40
CA ARG A 336 14.12 33.29 14.66
C ARG A 336 13.82 34.58 15.39
N ASP A 337 13.63 35.63 14.64
CA ASP A 337 13.23 36.92 15.17
C ASP A 337 11.71 37.03 15.37
N THR A 338 11.27 38.23 15.77
CA THR A 338 9.84 38.54 15.99
C THR A 338 9.00 38.47 14.70
N GLU A 339 9.63 38.58 13.54
CA GLU A 339 9.02 38.45 12.21
C GLU A 339 9.14 37.02 11.67
N ASN A 340 9.59 36.09 12.51
CA ASN A 340 9.83 34.68 12.14
C ASN A 340 10.93 34.48 11.08
N GLN A 341 11.82 35.46 10.88
CA GLN A 341 12.95 35.35 9.96
C GLN A 341 14.10 34.59 10.60
N PRO A 342 14.69 33.59 9.93
CA PRO A 342 15.80 32.83 10.46
C PRO A 342 17.09 33.64 10.39
N PHE A 343 17.87 33.62 11.46
CA PHE A 343 19.16 34.26 11.55
C PHE A 343 20.15 33.44 12.39
N VAL A 344 21.44 33.76 12.25
CA VAL A 344 22.52 33.19 13.02
C VAL A 344 23.42 34.29 13.57
N TYR A 345 24.17 34.01 14.64
CA TYR A 345 25.23 34.88 15.13
C TYR A 345 26.57 34.42 14.57
N VAL A 346 27.18 35.27 13.75
CA VAL A 346 28.50 35.05 13.15
C VAL A 346 29.55 35.76 13.96
N MET A 347 30.64 35.07 14.34
CA MET A 347 31.78 35.64 15.03
C MET A 347 32.65 36.41 14.04
N THR A 348 32.76 37.72 14.23
CA THR A 348 33.50 38.62 13.33
C THR A 348 34.86 39.04 13.93
N GLY A 349 35.05 38.89 15.22
CA GLY A 349 36.26 39.22 15.93
C GLY A 349 36.36 38.52 17.27
N GLN A 350 37.35 38.87 18.09
CA GLN A 350 37.49 38.27 19.42
C GLN A 350 36.29 38.68 20.29
N ASN A 351 35.44 37.70 20.64
CA ASN A 351 34.20 37.85 21.40
C ASN A 351 33.15 38.79 20.75
N GLN A 352 33.28 39.08 19.45
CA GLN A 352 32.33 39.93 18.72
C GLN A 352 31.45 39.11 17.81
N PHE A 353 30.16 39.33 17.90
CA PHE A 353 29.16 38.64 17.11
C PHE A 353 28.32 39.63 16.31
N ALA A 354 27.97 39.24 15.09
CA ALA A 354 27.04 39.95 14.23
C ALA A 354 25.83 39.06 13.95
N ARG A 355 24.64 39.63 14.11
CA ARG A 355 23.43 38.99 13.65
C ARG A 355 23.41 39.01 12.14
N ARG A 356 23.13 37.85 11.50
CA ARG A 356 23.02 37.72 10.05
C ARG A 356 21.81 36.89 9.65
N LEU A 357 20.96 37.45 8.81
CA LEU A 357 19.83 36.74 8.24
C LEU A 357 20.31 35.65 7.29
N VAL A 358 19.67 34.50 7.33
CA VAL A 358 20.03 33.33 6.52
C VAL A 358 18.80 32.73 5.85
N THR A 359 19.02 32.04 4.74
CA THR A 359 17.96 31.22 4.13
C THR A 359 18.26 29.77 4.46
N LEU A 360 17.28 29.10 5.08
CA LEU A 360 17.42 27.71 5.46
C LEU A 360 17.13 26.77 4.29
N GLY A 361 17.72 25.61 4.32
CA GLY A 361 17.44 24.46 3.49
C GLY A 361 16.87 23.30 4.31
N ASP A 362 17.28 22.09 3.94
CA ASP A 362 16.88 20.85 4.61
C ASP A 362 17.54 20.74 5.98
N SER A 363 16.89 20.01 6.90
CA SER A 363 17.40 19.76 8.25
C SER A 363 17.37 18.26 8.52
N ALA A 364 18.47 17.71 9.02
CA ALA A 364 18.57 16.31 9.40
C ALA A 364 19.69 16.10 10.44
N ASP A 365 19.52 15.12 11.29
CA ASP A 365 20.52 14.66 12.27
C ASP A 365 21.09 15.81 13.15
N GLY A 366 20.22 16.77 13.55
CA GLY A 366 20.61 17.91 14.40
C GLY A 366 21.39 19.01 13.67
N ARG A 367 21.38 19.00 12.34
CA ARG A 367 22.06 20.00 11.50
C ARG A 367 21.09 20.59 10.47
N THR A 368 21.22 21.89 10.23
CA THR A 368 20.44 22.60 9.23
C THR A 368 21.34 23.13 8.12
N GLN A 369 20.89 22.96 6.88
CA GLN A 369 21.53 23.55 5.71
C GLN A 369 21.26 25.04 5.62
N ILE A 370 22.29 25.81 5.37
CA ILE A 370 22.17 27.22 5.00
C ILE A 370 22.36 27.39 3.49
N LYS A 371 21.33 27.87 2.80
CA LYS A 371 21.38 28.13 1.35
C LYS A 371 22.07 29.43 1.02
N THR A 372 21.77 30.49 1.78
CA THR A 372 22.36 31.83 1.60
C THR A 372 22.60 32.51 2.95
N GLY A 373 23.53 33.45 3.00
CA GLY A 373 23.81 34.27 4.18
C GLY A 373 25.08 33.85 4.95
N LEU A 374 25.66 32.67 4.67
CA LEU A 374 26.94 32.24 5.27
C LEU A 374 27.90 31.72 4.22
N ALA A 375 29.17 31.82 4.50
CA ALA A 375 30.26 31.23 3.73
C ALA A 375 30.90 30.05 4.47
N GLU A 376 31.59 29.17 3.74
CA GLU A 376 32.35 28.07 4.30
C GLU A 376 33.51 28.59 5.17
N GLY A 377 33.68 27.98 6.33
CA GLY A 377 34.74 28.33 7.27
C GLY A 377 34.40 29.50 8.21
N GLU A 378 33.29 30.17 8.04
CA GLU A 378 32.83 31.18 9.02
C GLU A 378 32.50 30.52 10.35
N SER A 379 32.78 31.21 11.44
CA SER A 379 32.51 30.76 12.80
C SER A 379 31.14 31.28 13.24
N VAL A 380 30.26 30.39 13.63
CA VAL A 380 28.91 30.70 14.12
C VAL A 380 28.71 30.24 15.55
N ALA A 381 27.86 30.91 16.29
CA ALA A 381 27.48 30.45 17.61
C ALA A 381 26.59 29.20 17.45
N GLY A 382 26.97 28.12 18.13
CA GLY A 382 26.21 26.89 18.27
C GLY A 382 25.36 26.90 19.55
N ASP A 383 25.69 26.00 20.48
CA ASP A 383 25.06 26.04 21.79
C ASP A 383 25.30 27.36 22.46
N GLY A 384 24.28 27.97 23.09
CA GLY A 384 24.34 29.29 23.67
C GLY A 384 23.93 30.45 22.74
N SER A 385 23.49 30.17 21.50
CA SER A 385 22.95 31.20 20.59
C SER A 385 21.80 32.01 21.20
N LEU A 386 20.93 31.34 21.95
CA LEU A 386 19.82 31.99 22.66
C LEU A 386 20.30 32.95 23.75
N PHE A 387 21.42 32.61 24.43
CA PHE A 387 22.06 33.52 25.38
C PHE A 387 22.54 34.79 24.67
N LEU A 388 23.14 34.65 23.48
CA LEU A 388 23.55 35.83 22.68
C LEU A 388 22.37 36.71 22.28
N GLN A 389 21.24 36.11 21.94
CA GLN A 389 20.01 36.86 21.63
C GLN A 389 19.54 37.70 22.82
N PHE A 390 19.59 37.13 24.04
CA PHE A 390 19.25 37.85 25.25
C PHE A 390 20.23 38.99 25.52
N GLN A 391 21.54 38.76 25.42
CA GLN A 391 22.58 39.78 25.59
C GLN A 391 22.44 40.92 24.58
N ASN A 392 22.16 40.60 23.32
CA ASN A 392 21.94 41.61 22.27
C ASN A 392 20.71 42.47 22.58
N SER A 393 19.63 41.88 23.09
CA SER A 393 18.39 42.64 23.46
C SER A 393 18.59 43.57 24.66
N MET A 394 19.59 43.32 25.51
CA MET A 394 19.92 44.18 26.66
C MET A 394 20.84 45.35 26.27
N GLN A 395 21.51 45.29 25.13
CA GLN A 395 22.43 46.34 24.63
C GLN A 395 21.76 47.29 23.60
N GLN A 396 20.56 46.97 23.15
CA GLN A 396 19.69 47.82 22.33
C GLN A 396 18.79 48.68 23.20
#